data_602a4b9ab8f684182af8678f8e9520ab
#
_entry.id   602a4b9ab8f684182af8678f8e9520ab
#
_cell.length_a   1.000
_cell.length_b   1.000
_cell.length_c   1.000
_cell.angle_alpha   90.00
_cell.angle_beta   90.00
_cell.angle_gamma   90.00
#
_symmetry.space_group_name_H-M   'P 1'
#
loop_
_entity.id
_entity.type
_entity.pdbx_description
1 polymer ?
#
loop_
_entity_poly.entity_id
_entity_poly.type
_entity_poly.pdbx_seq_one_letter_code
_entity_poly.pdbx_strand_id
1 'polypeptide(L)'
;MSISILAGILITAGAILLVLGTIPMKNSIDGNTLTVKYIIGKEKIDISNAHFYPVPDAVNHNIIRIGGTSLGKKHSGNFMNTKTRTRYKFYLTGKGERKYFEIGDKKYLVDGI
;
A
#
# COMPACT_ATOMS: atom_id res chain seq x y z
N MET A 1 15.99 -15.95 -32.87
CA MET A 1 14.98 -15.17 -32.14
C MET A 1 14.91 -13.77 -32.68
N SER A 2 13.73 -13.25 -32.94
CA SER A 2 13.59 -11.87 -33.46
C SER A 2 13.78 -10.83 -32.35
N ILE A 3 14.21 -9.62 -32.72
CA ILE A 3 14.40 -8.50 -31.80
C ILE A 3 13.08 -8.16 -31.08
N SER A 4 11.93 -8.24 -31.77
CA SER A 4 10.63 -7.94 -31.19
C SER A 4 10.22 -8.93 -30.09
N ILE A 5 10.55 -10.21 -30.21
CA ILE A 5 10.32 -11.21 -29.16
C ILE A 5 11.16 -10.92 -27.93
N LEU A 6 12.44 -10.58 -28.12
CA LEU A 6 13.34 -10.23 -27.01
C LEU A 6 12.85 -8.97 -26.28
N ALA A 7 12.42 -7.93 -26.99
CA ALA A 7 11.87 -6.73 -26.39
C ALA A 7 10.60 -7.01 -25.59
N GLY A 8 9.70 -7.88 -26.08
CA GLY A 8 8.50 -8.31 -25.36
C GLY A 8 8.82 -9.02 -24.04
N ILE A 9 9.80 -9.90 -24.03
CA ILE A 9 10.25 -10.60 -22.82
C ILE A 9 10.80 -9.63 -21.79
N LEU A 10 11.61 -8.65 -22.19
CA LEU A 10 12.18 -7.64 -21.28
C LEU A 10 11.10 -6.74 -20.68
N ILE A 11 10.11 -6.31 -21.46
CA ILE A 11 8.98 -5.50 -20.97
C ILE A 11 8.16 -6.28 -19.95
N THR A 12 7.86 -7.55 -20.21
CA THR A 12 7.10 -8.41 -19.29
C THR A 12 7.86 -8.62 -17.98
N ALA A 13 9.16 -8.90 -18.03
CA ALA A 13 9.99 -9.05 -16.84
C ALA A 13 10.04 -7.76 -16.02
N GLY A 14 10.17 -6.59 -16.65
CA GLY A 14 10.13 -5.30 -15.98
C GLY A 14 8.80 -5.02 -15.30
N ALA A 15 7.66 -5.36 -15.92
CA ALA A 15 6.34 -5.22 -15.32
C ALA A 15 6.18 -6.11 -14.08
N ILE A 16 6.66 -7.36 -14.11
CA ILE A 16 6.64 -8.28 -12.96
C ILE A 16 7.47 -7.71 -11.80
N LEU A 17 8.66 -7.18 -12.06
CA LEU A 17 9.51 -6.57 -11.04
C LEU A 17 8.84 -5.34 -10.39
N LEU A 18 8.14 -4.49 -11.17
CA LEU A 18 7.40 -3.36 -10.64
C LEU A 18 6.27 -3.82 -9.71
N VAL A 19 5.51 -4.83 -10.08
CA VAL A 19 4.44 -5.38 -9.23
C VAL A 19 5.01 -5.95 -7.94
N LEU A 20 6.05 -6.78 -8.01
CA LEU A 20 6.70 -7.36 -6.83
C LEU A 20 7.30 -6.29 -5.93
N GLY A 21 7.85 -5.21 -6.51
CA GLY A 21 8.43 -4.09 -5.78
C GLY A 21 7.41 -3.30 -4.96
N THR A 22 6.10 -3.42 -5.24
CA THR A 22 5.04 -2.71 -4.53
C THR A 22 4.27 -3.59 -3.54
N ILE A 23 4.67 -4.85 -3.34
CA ILE A 23 4.07 -5.74 -2.35
C ILE A 23 4.64 -5.42 -0.97
N PRO A 24 3.82 -4.96 0.00
CA PRO A 24 4.32 -4.59 1.33
C PRO A 24 4.61 -5.85 2.15
N MET A 25 5.82 -5.93 2.69
CA MET A 25 6.29 -7.09 3.46
C MET A 25 6.30 -6.83 4.96
N LYS A 26 6.64 -5.60 5.37
CA LYS A 26 6.76 -5.25 6.78
C LYS A 26 6.56 -3.75 6.97
N ASN A 27 5.79 -3.39 7.98
CA ASN A 27 5.67 -2.03 8.48
C ASN A 27 6.40 -1.91 9.83
N SER A 28 7.05 -0.79 10.05
CA SER A 28 7.71 -0.50 11.32
C SER A 28 7.70 1.00 11.60
N ILE A 29 7.70 1.34 12.89
CA ILE A 29 7.82 2.74 13.33
C ILE A 29 9.16 2.91 14.04
N ASP A 30 9.88 3.95 13.64
CA ASP A 30 11.09 4.41 14.31
C ASP A 30 10.98 5.93 14.53
N GLY A 31 10.76 6.31 15.79
CA GLY A 31 10.45 7.70 16.14
C GLY A 31 9.18 8.19 15.44
N ASN A 32 9.31 9.21 14.61
CA ASN A 32 8.21 9.80 13.84
C ASN A 32 8.15 9.32 12.39
N THR A 33 8.80 8.21 12.08
CA THR A 33 8.88 7.67 10.72
C THR A 33 8.25 6.29 10.66
N LEU A 34 7.23 6.15 9.81
CA LEU A 34 6.70 4.86 9.40
C LEU A 34 7.49 4.39 8.18
N THR A 35 8.08 3.21 8.27
CA THR A 35 8.76 2.58 7.14
C THR A 35 7.92 1.41 6.63
N VAL A 36 7.55 1.46 5.36
CA VAL A 36 6.91 0.36 4.65
C VAL A 36 7.97 -0.33 3.83
N LYS A 37 8.30 -1.56 4.20
CA LYS A 37 9.29 -2.36 3.47
C LYS A 37 8.57 -3.23 2.45
N TYR A 38 8.96 -3.09 1.19
CA TYR A 38 8.49 -3.89 0.08
C TYR A 38 9.44 -5.07 -0.20
N ILE A 39 9.09 -5.93 -1.14
CA ILE A 39 10.00 -6.98 -1.63
C ILE A 39 11.28 -6.31 -2.17
N ILE A 40 11.13 -5.22 -2.92
CA ILE A 40 12.25 -4.43 -3.43
C ILE A 40 12.09 -3.00 -2.93
N GLY A 41 13.04 -2.56 -2.10
CA GLY A 41 13.02 -1.18 -1.60
C GLY A 41 12.10 -0.95 -0.41
N LYS A 42 11.94 0.32 -0.08
CA LYS A 42 11.14 0.78 1.06
C LYS A 42 10.63 2.19 0.83
N GLU A 43 9.53 2.53 1.50
CA GLU A 43 8.96 3.87 1.55
C GLU A 43 8.95 4.36 2.99
N LYS A 44 9.28 5.63 3.20
CA LYS A 44 9.24 6.26 4.51
C LYS A 44 8.19 7.35 4.53
N ILE A 45 7.36 7.36 5.57
CA ILE A 45 6.29 8.33 5.77
C ILE A 45 6.52 9.03 7.09
N ASP A 46 6.57 10.36 7.07
CA ASP A 46 6.65 11.17 8.29
C ASP A 46 5.27 11.19 8.95
N ILE A 47 5.20 10.62 10.17
CA ILE A 47 3.99 10.53 10.95
C ILE A 47 3.97 11.47 12.16
N SER A 48 4.86 12.48 12.20
CA SER A 48 4.92 13.45 13.31
C SER A 48 3.59 14.19 13.50
N ASN A 49 2.86 14.44 12.41
CA ASN A 49 1.55 15.12 12.43
C ASN A 49 0.38 14.16 12.24
N ALA A 50 0.58 12.85 12.42
CA ALA A 50 -0.46 11.87 12.29
C ALA A 50 -1.42 11.89 13.48
N HIS A 51 -2.72 11.84 13.20
CA HIS A 51 -3.77 11.66 14.19
C HIS A 51 -4.37 10.27 14.04
N PHE A 52 -4.24 9.44 15.07
CA PHE A 52 -4.77 8.07 15.07
C PHE A 52 -6.22 8.06 15.54
N TYR A 53 -7.04 7.30 14.85
CA TYR A 53 -8.47 7.12 15.13
C TYR A 53 -8.81 5.62 15.12
N PRO A 54 -9.95 5.22 15.69
CA PRO A 54 -10.46 3.87 15.48
C PRO A 54 -10.62 3.57 13.99
N VAL A 55 -10.38 2.32 13.59
CA VAL A 55 -10.50 1.92 12.19
C VAL A 55 -11.94 2.12 11.73
N PRO A 56 -12.18 2.96 10.69
CA PRO A 56 -13.55 3.20 10.20
C PRO A 56 -14.10 1.96 9.52
N ASP A 57 -15.40 1.72 9.69
CA ASP A 57 -16.06 0.60 9.02
C ASP A 57 -16.01 0.71 7.49
N ALA A 58 -15.96 1.92 6.97
CA ALA A 58 -15.87 2.21 5.54
C ALA A 58 -14.64 1.62 4.85
N VAL A 59 -13.58 1.25 5.58
CA VAL A 59 -12.40 0.60 5.00
C VAL A 59 -12.58 -0.90 4.82
N ASN A 60 -13.62 -1.49 5.40
CA ASN A 60 -13.90 -2.92 5.35
C ASN A 60 -14.94 -3.31 4.31
N HIS A 61 -15.64 -2.34 3.71
CA HIS A 61 -16.74 -2.59 2.79
C HIS A 61 -16.64 -1.67 1.57
N ASN A 62 -17.07 -2.20 0.41
CA ASN A 62 -17.17 -1.42 -0.83
C ASN A 62 -15.86 -0.74 -1.24
N ILE A 63 -14.75 -1.41 -1.01
CA ILE A 63 -13.42 -0.91 -1.35
C ILE A 63 -13.01 -1.40 -2.74
N ILE A 64 -12.57 -0.47 -3.58
CA ILE A 64 -11.93 -0.78 -4.85
C ILE A 64 -10.51 -0.25 -4.88
N ARG A 65 -9.64 -0.91 -5.62
CA ARG A 65 -8.29 -0.45 -5.88
C ARG A 65 -8.31 0.57 -7.01
N ILE A 66 -7.82 1.77 -6.74
CA ILE A 66 -7.67 2.82 -7.77
C ILE A 66 -6.29 2.73 -8.41
N GLY A 67 -5.27 2.51 -7.60
CA GLY A 67 -3.89 2.34 -8.05
C GLY A 67 -3.06 1.69 -6.97
N GLY A 68 -2.16 0.79 -7.34
CA GLY A 68 -1.34 0.04 -6.40
C GLY A 68 -1.47 -1.45 -6.61
N THR A 69 -1.16 -2.22 -5.57
CA THR A 69 -1.02 -3.68 -5.65
C THR A 69 -1.85 -4.37 -4.59
N SER A 70 -2.48 -5.47 -4.96
CA SER A 70 -3.16 -6.39 -4.03
C SER A 70 -2.70 -7.80 -4.32
N LEU A 71 -2.25 -8.51 -3.28
CA LEU A 71 -1.86 -9.91 -3.33
C LEU A 71 -2.30 -10.60 -2.03
N GLY A 72 -3.38 -11.37 -2.09
CA GLY A 72 -3.96 -11.98 -0.90
C GLY A 72 -4.36 -10.91 0.13
N LYS A 73 -3.78 -10.99 1.34
CA LYS A 73 -4.01 -10.00 2.41
C LYS A 73 -3.08 -8.79 2.35
N LYS A 74 -2.17 -8.76 1.38
CA LYS A 74 -1.20 -7.68 1.22
C LYS A 74 -1.74 -6.65 0.24
N HIS A 75 -1.78 -5.39 0.65
CA HIS A 75 -2.30 -4.31 -0.16
C HIS A 75 -1.42 -3.07 0.00
N SER A 76 -1.10 -2.42 -1.10
CA SER A 76 -0.41 -1.12 -1.07
C SER A 76 -0.95 -0.19 -2.13
N GLY A 77 -0.98 1.11 -1.81
CA GLY A 77 -1.36 2.16 -2.75
C GLY A 77 -2.71 2.77 -2.46
N ASN A 78 -3.41 3.18 -3.51
CA ASN A 78 -4.63 3.98 -3.39
C ASN A 78 -5.88 3.12 -3.56
N PHE A 79 -6.79 3.27 -2.61
CA PHE A 79 -8.06 2.57 -2.55
C PHE A 79 -9.18 3.58 -2.29
N MET A 80 -10.40 3.24 -2.65
CA MET A 80 -11.55 4.11 -2.47
C MET A 80 -12.78 3.32 -2.04
N ASN A 81 -13.54 3.87 -1.09
CA ASN A 81 -14.88 3.37 -0.81
C ASN A 81 -15.82 3.87 -1.91
N THR A 82 -16.52 2.96 -2.59
CA THR A 82 -17.36 3.29 -3.73
C THR A 82 -18.64 4.02 -3.34
N LYS A 83 -19.12 3.88 -2.10
CA LYS A 83 -20.33 4.55 -1.60
C LYS A 83 -20.07 5.98 -1.15
N THR A 84 -19.01 6.17 -0.33
CA THR A 84 -18.66 7.48 0.22
C THR A 84 -17.71 8.26 -0.67
N ARG A 85 -17.06 7.57 -1.63
CA ARG A 85 -16.00 8.09 -2.49
C ARG A 85 -14.79 8.60 -1.72
N THR A 86 -14.62 8.17 -0.48
CA THR A 86 -13.46 8.49 0.34
C THR A 86 -12.26 7.70 -0.14
N ARG A 87 -11.13 8.37 -0.31
CA ARG A 87 -9.87 7.76 -0.74
C ARG A 87 -8.99 7.47 0.45
N TYR A 88 -8.32 6.31 0.39
CA TYR A 88 -7.41 5.84 1.42
C TYR A 88 -6.11 5.38 0.80
N LYS A 89 -5.03 5.49 1.57
CA LYS A 89 -3.77 4.82 1.27
C LYS A 89 -3.63 3.61 2.17
N PHE A 90 -3.52 2.44 1.58
CA PHE A 90 -3.35 1.18 2.29
C PHE A 90 -1.90 0.73 2.21
N TYR A 91 -1.36 0.33 3.36
CA TYR A 91 -0.08 -0.35 3.47
C TYR A 91 -0.29 -1.54 4.40
N LEU A 92 -0.87 -2.60 3.88
CA LEU A 92 -1.27 -3.79 4.63
C LEU A 92 -0.38 -4.97 4.26
N THR A 93 0.33 -5.49 5.25
CA THR A 93 1.21 -6.65 5.09
C THR A 93 0.48 -7.97 5.32
N GLY A 94 -0.73 -7.91 5.86
CA GLY A 94 -1.53 -9.06 6.26
C GLY A 94 -1.16 -9.61 7.64
N LYS A 95 -0.31 -8.89 8.38
CA LYS A 95 0.17 -9.30 9.71
C LYS A 95 -0.15 -8.23 10.73
N GLY A 96 -0.64 -8.66 11.90
CA GLY A 96 -0.91 -7.77 13.01
C GLY A 96 -2.22 -7.01 12.91
N GLU A 97 -2.47 -6.15 13.90
CA GLU A 97 -3.67 -5.35 13.99
C GLU A 97 -3.63 -4.18 13.01
N ARG A 98 -4.77 -3.87 12.40
CA ARG A 98 -4.92 -2.69 11.55
C ARG A 98 -5.03 -1.44 12.40
N LYS A 99 -4.37 -0.38 11.96
CA LYS A 99 -4.45 0.95 12.55
C LYS A 99 -4.75 1.99 11.48
N TYR A 100 -5.52 2.99 11.86
CA TYR A 100 -5.96 4.05 10.98
C TYR A 100 -5.47 5.39 11.51
N PHE A 101 -4.93 6.20 10.61
CA PHE A 101 -4.53 7.56 10.96
C PHE A 101 -4.70 8.52 9.78
N GLU A 102 -4.77 9.80 10.09
CA GLU A 102 -4.88 10.88 9.12
C GLU A 102 -3.71 11.86 9.26
N ILE A 103 -3.20 12.29 8.13
CA ILE A 103 -2.21 13.36 8.05
C ILE A 103 -2.78 14.41 7.10
N GLY A 104 -3.25 15.55 7.67
CA GLY A 104 -3.98 16.53 6.89
C GLY A 104 -5.26 15.93 6.29
N ASP A 105 -5.40 15.97 4.98
CA ASP A 105 -6.52 15.40 4.23
C ASP A 105 -6.27 13.95 3.76
N LYS A 106 -5.10 13.41 4.03
CA LYS A 106 -4.74 12.04 3.64
C LYS A 106 -5.11 11.04 4.72
N LYS A 107 -5.70 9.92 4.30
CA LYS A 107 -6.20 8.85 5.17
C LYS A 107 -5.41 7.57 4.91
N TYR A 108 -4.89 6.97 5.98
CA TYR A 108 -4.00 5.81 5.91
C TYR A 108 -4.54 4.64 6.71
N LEU A 109 -4.45 3.46 6.16
CA LEU A 109 -4.69 2.20 6.86
C LEU A 109 -3.43 1.34 6.77
N VAL A 110 -2.90 0.97 7.92
CA VAL A 110 -1.66 0.19 8.04
C VAL A 110 -1.85 -0.94 9.05
N ASP A 111 -0.96 -1.92 9.02
CA ASP A 111 -0.94 -2.99 10.00
C ASP A 111 0.48 -3.25 10.49
N GLY A 112 0.61 -4.06 11.56
CA GLY A 112 1.90 -4.54 12.04
C GLY A 112 2.77 -3.53 12.76
N ILE A 113 2.19 -2.41 13.20
CA ILE A 113 2.93 -1.37 13.94
C ILE A 113 2.48 -1.25 15.38
#